data_c3410adf512331147d0f81f9221ded80
#
_entry.id   c3410adf512331147d0f81f9221ded80
#
_cell.length_a   1.000
_cell.length_b   1.000
_cell.length_c   1.000
_cell.angle_alpha   90.00
_cell.angle_beta   90.00
_cell.angle_gamma   90.00
#
_symmetry.space_group_name_H-M   'P 1'
#
loop_
_entity.id
_entity.type
_entity.pdbx_description
1 polymer ?
#
loop_
_entity_poly.entity_id
_entity_poly.type
_entity_poly.pdbx_seq_one_letter_code
_entity_poly.pdbx_strand_id
1 'polypeptide(L)'
;MVSLIEKAPYIPYPLALYEKLECEHTLLFESAEIESKAHTKSLLMAKACLKLICNHNIVTITSLTPNGGAFLQKLSAFFKTPIQNNALTLTYTKNKKTQDEFLKLFEPSPFDALRGLFKSVKTKPKHPFTLLSAGVFSFEMLNFFEDLPHLKAQDNTAHDFIFYLAQNLIIIDHKEKSAEILGACFDERFKTEIAQELQDLKELAKSIKSDFIPKKSKQSREVSVSCSDSEFEKKVLSLQEEIKKGEIFQAVLSRSFYMECLEGLSAYYHLKLSNPSPYMFYIKDSDFVLFGASPESALKYNALTNTAEIYPIAGTRLRGKDKQGNIDYDLDSKMEFDLQHDYKERAEHIMLVDLARNDMARVSKKRYCDKLLKVDKYSNVMHLVSRVVGELKKGCDSLHAYRSFMNAGTLSGAPKISAIRLIYQLENQRRGSYGGSVGYLNSEGSMDSCITIRSCFVKNNRAVIQAGAGIVLDSVPQNEANETRAKAQALIDAIRKTSL
;
A
#
# COMPACT_ATOMS: atom_id res chain seq x y z
N MET A 1 23.65 16.50 -4.51
CA MET A 1 22.44 16.18 -5.29
C MET A 1 21.88 17.46 -5.89
N VAL A 2 21.50 17.43 -7.18
CA VAL A 2 20.86 18.55 -7.90
C VAL A 2 19.42 18.15 -8.22
N SER A 3 18.48 19.04 -7.91
CA SER A 3 17.08 18.90 -8.28
C SER A 3 16.83 19.58 -9.62
N LEU A 4 16.38 18.85 -10.62
CA LEU A 4 15.92 19.36 -11.90
C LEU A 4 14.39 19.38 -11.86
N ILE A 5 13.79 20.50 -12.26
CA ILE A 5 12.34 20.70 -12.22
C ILE A 5 11.91 21.33 -13.53
N GLU A 6 11.00 20.68 -14.24
CA GLU A 6 10.40 21.15 -15.49
C GLU A 6 8.88 21.25 -15.32
N LYS A 7 8.31 22.39 -15.67
CA LYS A 7 6.86 22.51 -15.79
C LYS A 7 6.40 21.88 -17.11
N ALA A 8 5.35 21.07 -17.01
CA ALA A 8 4.72 20.44 -18.15
C ALA A 8 3.27 20.93 -18.33
N PRO A 9 2.70 20.85 -19.53
CA PRO A 9 1.27 21.06 -19.70
C PRO A 9 0.49 20.01 -18.90
N TYR A 10 -0.74 20.34 -18.52
CA TYR A 10 -1.62 19.40 -17.84
C TYR A 10 -1.81 18.12 -18.68
N ILE A 11 -1.75 16.96 -18.02
CA ILE A 11 -1.84 15.64 -18.61
C ILE A 11 -3.16 15.01 -18.15
N PRO A 12 -4.22 15.05 -18.98
CA PRO A 12 -5.53 14.54 -18.59
C PRO A 12 -5.61 13.01 -18.54
N TYR A 13 -4.69 12.31 -19.22
CA TYR A 13 -4.70 10.86 -19.40
C TYR A 13 -3.42 10.20 -18.85
N PRO A 14 -3.24 10.16 -17.51
CA PRO A 14 -2.00 9.64 -16.91
C PRO A 14 -1.73 8.16 -17.25
N LEU A 15 -2.78 7.35 -17.41
CA LEU A 15 -2.64 5.94 -17.74
C LEU A 15 -2.14 5.72 -19.18
N ALA A 16 -2.61 6.55 -20.13
CA ALA A 16 -2.12 6.51 -21.51
C ALA A 16 -0.66 6.96 -21.60
N LEU A 17 -0.25 7.95 -20.80
CA LEU A 17 1.16 8.31 -20.66
C LEU A 17 1.96 7.15 -20.05
N TYR A 18 1.44 6.54 -18.96
CA TYR A 18 2.12 5.44 -18.29
C TYR A 18 2.33 4.24 -19.22
N GLU A 19 1.37 3.88 -20.08
CA GLU A 19 1.54 2.83 -21.10
C GLU A 19 2.77 3.04 -21.96
N LYS A 20 3.08 4.28 -22.35
CA LYS A 20 4.26 4.61 -23.15
C LYS A 20 5.57 4.55 -22.37
N LEU A 21 5.47 4.65 -21.04
CA LEU A 21 6.60 4.62 -20.09
C LEU A 21 6.76 3.26 -19.42
N GLU A 22 5.75 2.37 -19.54
CA GLU A 22 5.74 1.10 -18.85
C GLU A 22 6.94 0.24 -19.20
N CYS A 23 7.85 0.14 -18.27
CA CYS A 23 8.99 -0.76 -18.31
C CYS A 23 9.23 -1.32 -16.90
N GLU A 24 10.28 -2.10 -16.74
CA GLU A 24 10.68 -2.60 -15.44
C GLU A 24 11.00 -1.44 -14.48
N HIS A 25 10.58 -1.60 -13.20
CA HIS A 25 10.83 -0.65 -12.11
C HIS A 25 10.13 0.70 -12.28
N THR A 26 8.96 0.70 -12.90
CA THR A 26 8.08 1.87 -13.00
C THR A 26 6.84 1.71 -12.12
N LEU A 27 6.22 2.83 -11.76
CA LEU A 27 4.98 2.80 -11.01
C LEU A 27 4.07 3.99 -11.34
N LEU A 28 2.78 3.78 -11.16
CA LEU A 28 1.74 4.77 -11.23
C LEU A 28 0.94 4.74 -9.93
N PHE A 29 0.89 5.86 -9.22
CA PHE A 29 0.00 6.08 -8.08
C PHE A 29 -1.01 7.15 -8.44
N GLU A 30 -2.28 6.88 -8.16
CA GLU A 30 -3.37 7.82 -8.41
C GLU A 30 -4.26 7.91 -7.16
N SER A 31 -4.82 9.08 -6.92
CA SER A 31 -5.80 9.28 -5.86
C SER A 31 -7.11 9.80 -6.43
N ALA A 32 -8.22 9.25 -5.94
CA ALA A 32 -9.57 9.72 -6.25
C ALA A 32 -10.23 10.25 -4.97
N GLU A 33 -11.01 11.32 -5.11
CA GLU A 33 -11.83 11.83 -4.03
C GLU A 33 -13.00 10.87 -3.75
N ILE A 34 -13.27 10.61 -2.47
CA ILE A 34 -14.24 9.57 -2.07
C ILE A 34 -15.66 9.89 -2.58
N GLU A 35 -16.10 11.14 -2.45
CA GLU A 35 -17.47 11.55 -2.79
C GLU A 35 -17.65 11.75 -4.31
N SER A 36 -16.80 12.58 -4.90
CA SER A 36 -16.91 12.97 -6.32
C SER A 36 -16.30 11.95 -7.28
N LYS A 37 -15.43 11.04 -6.78
CA LYS A 37 -14.58 10.11 -7.57
C LYS A 37 -13.66 10.82 -8.56
N ALA A 38 -13.56 12.11 -8.47
CA ALA A 38 -12.64 12.89 -9.29
C ALA A 38 -11.20 12.56 -8.92
N HIS A 39 -10.36 12.38 -9.92
CA HIS A 39 -8.91 12.25 -9.68
C HIS A 39 -8.37 13.52 -9.06
N THR A 40 -7.56 13.36 -8.03
CA THR A 40 -6.94 14.49 -7.35
C THR A 40 -5.49 14.66 -7.74
N LYS A 41 -4.70 13.58 -7.67
CA LYS A 41 -3.28 13.59 -8.03
C LYS A 41 -2.87 12.29 -8.68
N SER A 42 -1.87 12.36 -9.57
CA SER A 42 -1.17 11.19 -10.09
C SER A 42 0.34 11.38 -9.95
N LEU A 43 1.03 10.32 -9.54
CA LEU A 43 2.47 10.22 -9.44
C LEU A 43 2.93 9.10 -10.37
N LEU A 44 3.76 9.42 -11.37
CA LEU A 44 4.33 8.44 -12.29
C LEU A 44 5.85 8.42 -12.11
N MET A 45 6.39 7.33 -11.57
CA MET A 45 7.83 7.07 -11.61
C MET A 45 8.17 6.53 -12.99
N ALA A 46 8.67 7.40 -13.85
CA ALA A 46 9.02 7.04 -15.23
C ALA A 46 10.36 6.29 -15.31
N LYS A 47 11.27 6.55 -14.36
CA LYS A 47 12.57 5.89 -14.28
C LYS A 47 13.01 5.79 -12.83
N ALA A 48 13.35 4.59 -12.37
CA ALA A 48 14.00 4.36 -11.08
C ALA A 48 15.51 4.33 -11.26
N CYS A 49 16.28 4.82 -10.27
CA CYS A 49 17.75 4.76 -10.27
C CYS A 49 18.32 3.74 -9.29
N LEU A 50 17.59 3.39 -8.21
CA LEU A 50 17.94 2.33 -7.28
C LEU A 50 16.73 1.45 -7.02
N LYS A 51 17.00 0.15 -6.76
CA LYS A 51 16.06 -0.83 -6.25
C LYS A 51 16.55 -1.34 -4.91
N LEU A 52 15.69 -1.33 -3.90
CA LEU A 52 15.96 -1.86 -2.55
C LEU A 52 15.05 -3.05 -2.31
N ILE A 53 15.63 -4.17 -1.96
CA ILE A 53 14.91 -5.41 -1.61
C ILE A 53 15.30 -5.83 -0.20
N CYS A 54 14.32 -6.13 0.64
CA CYS A 54 14.52 -6.76 1.93
C CYS A 54 14.00 -8.20 1.91
N ASN A 55 14.83 -9.12 2.31
CA ASN A 55 14.45 -10.50 2.60
C ASN A 55 14.95 -10.85 4.00
N HIS A 56 14.03 -11.07 4.93
CA HIS A 56 14.31 -11.30 6.35
C HIS A 56 15.09 -10.15 6.99
N ASN A 57 16.39 -10.33 7.17
CA ASN A 57 17.25 -9.35 7.80
C ASN A 57 18.32 -8.77 6.86
N ILE A 58 18.22 -9.05 5.58
CA ILE A 58 19.16 -8.62 4.55
C ILE A 58 18.48 -7.63 3.62
N VAL A 59 19.07 -6.45 3.46
CA VAL A 59 18.66 -5.45 2.47
C VAL A 59 19.74 -5.37 1.39
N THR A 60 19.32 -5.57 0.14
CA THR A 60 20.16 -5.37 -1.04
C THR A 60 19.71 -4.11 -1.76
N ILE A 61 20.63 -3.18 -1.99
CA ILE A 61 20.42 -1.94 -2.75
C ILE A 61 21.18 -2.06 -4.05
N THR A 62 20.47 -2.12 -5.16
CA THR A 62 21.05 -2.31 -6.50
C THR A 62 20.88 -1.02 -7.33
N SER A 63 21.94 -0.65 -8.05
CA SER A 63 21.87 0.45 -9.00
C SER A 63 21.22 0.01 -10.30
N LEU A 64 20.27 0.81 -10.78
CA LEU A 64 19.55 0.61 -12.03
C LEU A 64 20.05 1.55 -13.15
N THR A 65 20.75 2.63 -12.79
CA THR A 65 21.27 3.62 -13.74
C THR A 65 22.67 4.07 -13.34
N PRO A 66 23.47 4.66 -14.25
CA PRO A 66 24.78 5.22 -13.89
C PRO A 66 24.69 6.32 -12.80
N ASN A 67 23.67 7.16 -12.86
CA ASN A 67 23.39 8.16 -11.83
C ASN A 67 23.03 7.52 -10.47
N GLY A 68 22.27 6.42 -10.48
CA GLY A 68 22.03 5.58 -9.29
C GLY A 68 23.32 4.96 -8.75
N GLY A 69 24.24 4.54 -9.63
CA GLY A 69 25.57 4.03 -9.27
C GLY A 69 26.39 5.09 -8.50
N ALA A 70 26.36 6.35 -8.94
CA ALA A 70 27.00 7.43 -8.23
C ALA A 70 26.38 7.67 -6.83
N PHE A 71 25.07 7.45 -6.69
CA PHE A 71 24.43 7.52 -5.37
C PHE A 71 24.76 6.30 -4.50
N LEU A 72 24.83 5.12 -5.10
CA LEU A 72 25.22 3.89 -4.41
C LEU A 72 26.62 4.01 -3.77
N GLN A 73 27.57 4.70 -4.42
CA GLN A 73 28.88 5.03 -3.85
C GLN A 73 28.75 5.88 -2.57
N LYS A 74 27.85 6.87 -2.56
CA LYS A 74 27.59 7.71 -1.38
C LYS A 74 26.97 6.88 -0.24
N LEU A 75 26.04 5.96 -0.58
CA LEU A 75 25.45 5.04 0.40
C LEU A 75 26.49 4.06 0.96
N SER A 76 27.37 3.54 0.13
CA SER A 76 28.49 2.70 0.56
C SER A 76 29.37 3.42 1.61
N ALA A 77 29.72 4.67 1.35
CA ALA A 77 30.47 5.49 2.30
C ALA A 77 29.67 5.77 3.58
N PHE A 78 28.37 6.04 3.47
CA PHE A 78 27.48 6.30 4.60
C PHE A 78 27.33 5.08 5.52
N PHE A 79 27.10 3.90 4.95
CA PHE A 79 26.94 2.64 5.69
C PHE A 79 28.26 1.95 6.00
N LYS A 80 29.40 2.46 5.49
CA LYS A 80 30.73 1.84 5.61
C LYS A 80 30.75 0.38 5.14
N THR A 81 30.04 0.10 4.07
CA THR A 81 29.87 -1.24 3.49
C THR A 81 30.27 -1.20 2.01
N PRO A 82 31.13 -2.14 1.53
CA PRO A 82 31.62 -2.13 0.17
C PRO A 82 30.51 -2.54 -0.82
N ILE A 83 30.61 -2.00 -2.04
CA ILE A 83 29.76 -2.41 -3.18
C ILE A 83 30.34 -3.67 -3.80
N GLN A 84 29.51 -4.66 -4.07
CA GLN A 84 29.86 -5.89 -4.78
C GLN A 84 28.81 -6.12 -5.87
N ASN A 85 29.24 -6.45 -7.09
CA ASN A 85 28.36 -6.73 -8.22
C ASN A 85 27.27 -5.67 -8.42
N ASN A 86 27.63 -4.38 -8.39
CA ASN A 86 26.70 -3.25 -8.52
C ASN A 86 25.59 -3.19 -7.45
N ALA A 87 25.82 -3.83 -6.30
CA ALA A 87 24.88 -3.86 -5.18
C ALA A 87 25.59 -3.60 -3.84
N LEU A 88 24.85 -3.00 -2.90
CA LEU A 88 25.23 -2.81 -1.51
C LEU A 88 24.34 -3.71 -0.65
N THR A 89 24.95 -4.64 0.09
CA THR A 89 24.23 -5.56 0.96
C THR A 89 24.41 -5.19 2.42
N LEU A 90 23.30 -4.95 3.10
CA LEU A 90 23.24 -4.59 4.52
C LEU A 90 22.58 -5.72 5.29
N THR A 91 23.21 -6.19 6.38
CA THR A 91 22.65 -7.23 7.25
C THR A 91 22.33 -6.63 8.61
N TYR A 92 21.12 -6.88 9.10
CA TYR A 92 20.62 -6.38 10.36
C TYR A 92 20.43 -7.53 11.34
N THR A 93 20.81 -7.33 12.60
CA THR A 93 20.66 -8.35 13.65
C THR A 93 19.64 -7.89 14.67
N LYS A 94 18.63 -8.72 14.93
CA LYS A 94 17.62 -8.45 15.95
C LYS A 94 18.27 -8.48 17.33
N ASN A 95 18.19 -7.38 18.07
CA ASN A 95 18.66 -7.34 19.45
C ASN A 95 17.55 -7.86 20.38
N LYS A 96 17.81 -8.99 21.06
CA LYS A 96 16.83 -9.61 21.98
C LYS A 96 16.92 -9.09 23.42
N LYS A 97 17.87 -8.18 23.73
CA LYS A 97 18.16 -7.74 25.10
C LYS A 97 17.36 -6.52 25.55
N THR A 98 16.86 -5.71 24.64
CA THR A 98 16.11 -4.49 24.97
C THR A 98 14.70 -4.86 25.42
N GLN A 99 14.34 -4.51 26.66
CA GLN A 99 13.02 -4.78 27.21
C GLN A 99 12.05 -3.60 27.04
N ASP A 100 12.56 -2.38 26.99
CA ASP A 100 11.77 -1.17 26.82
C ASP A 100 11.20 -1.08 25.38
N GLU A 101 9.89 -1.05 25.25
CA GLU A 101 9.19 -1.03 23.96
C GLU A 101 9.48 0.23 23.13
N PHE A 102 9.72 1.37 23.79
CA PHE A 102 10.07 2.59 23.08
C PHE A 102 11.51 2.53 22.56
N LEU A 103 12.45 2.05 23.38
CA LEU A 103 13.84 1.90 22.95
C LEU A 103 14.01 0.87 21.84
N LYS A 104 13.18 -0.18 21.80
CA LYS A 104 13.14 -1.14 20.68
C LYS A 104 12.91 -0.48 19.33
N LEU A 105 12.20 0.65 19.28
CA LEU A 105 11.93 1.36 18.02
C LEU A 105 13.22 1.88 17.37
N PHE A 106 14.24 2.18 18.16
CA PHE A 106 15.52 2.75 17.70
C PHE A 106 16.60 1.68 17.44
N GLU A 107 16.28 0.41 17.65
CA GLU A 107 17.21 -0.65 17.30
C GLU A 107 17.45 -0.72 15.78
N PRO A 108 18.70 -1.04 15.37
CA PRO A 108 19.00 -1.22 13.95
C PRO A 108 18.04 -2.20 13.28
N SER A 109 17.52 -1.81 12.13
CA SER A 109 16.53 -2.60 11.41
C SER A 109 16.64 -2.38 9.90
N PRO A 110 16.04 -3.23 9.07
CA PRO A 110 16.00 -3.05 7.62
C PRO A 110 15.48 -1.69 7.18
N PHE A 111 14.70 -1.00 8.02
CA PHE A 111 14.22 0.35 7.75
C PHE A 111 15.35 1.40 7.71
N ASP A 112 16.50 1.12 8.32
CA ASP A 112 17.64 2.03 8.27
C ASP A 112 18.25 2.14 6.87
N ALA A 113 18.08 1.11 6.03
CA ALA A 113 18.44 1.19 4.63
C ALA A 113 17.59 2.25 3.89
N LEU A 114 16.28 2.30 4.15
CA LEU A 114 15.40 3.35 3.62
C LEU A 114 15.75 4.73 4.19
N ARG A 115 16.01 4.84 5.51
CA ARG A 115 16.47 6.08 6.14
C ARG A 115 17.77 6.60 5.53
N GLY A 116 18.68 5.68 5.19
CA GLY A 116 19.96 5.99 4.56
C GLY A 116 19.82 6.73 3.24
N LEU A 117 18.80 6.45 2.45
CA LEU A 117 18.51 7.17 1.19
C LEU A 117 18.40 8.69 1.43
N PHE A 118 17.73 9.08 2.49
CA PHE A 118 17.47 10.48 2.80
C PHE A 118 18.59 11.11 3.64
N LYS A 119 19.11 10.39 4.63
CA LYS A 119 20.16 10.89 5.54
C LYS A 119 21.53 11.06 4.87
N SER A 120 21.83 10.29 3.81
CA SER A 120 23.08 10.41 3.06
C SER A 120 23.14 11.64 2.14
N VAL A 121 21.99 12.29 1.87
CA VAL A 121 21.91 13.50 1.05
C VAL A 121 22.05 14.73 1.93
N LYS A 122 23.19 15.42 1.84
CA LYS A 122 23.48 16.60 2.67
C LYS A 122 22.71 17.85 2.26
N THR A 123 22.39 17.98 0.97
CA THR A 123 21.69 19.15 0.42
C THR A 123 20.21 18.90 0.34
N LYS A 124 19.39 19.72 1.00
CA LYS A 124 17.93 19.62 0.92
C LYS A 124 17.47 19.85 -0.53
N PRO A 125 16.67 18.93 -1.12
CA PRO A 125 16.10 19.11 -2.44
C PRO A 125 15.21 20.35 -2.52
N LYS A 126 15.16 20.99 -3.70
CA LYS A 126 14.29 22.14 -3.94
C LYS A 126 12.80 21.79 -3.93
N HIS A 127 12.47 20.56 -4.32
CA HIS A 127 11.11 20.02 -4.28
C HIS A 127 11.11 18.72 -3.48
N PRO A 128 10.16 18.49 -2.53
CA PRO A 128 10.17 17.35 -1.63
C PRO A 128 10.12 16.00 -2.36
N PHE A 129 9.47 15.95 -3.51
CA PHE A 129 9.36 14.73 -4.32
C PHE A 129 10.55 14.48 -5.27
N THR A 130 11.52 15.39 -5.39
CA THR A 130 12.73 15.12 -6.18
C THR A 130 13.53 13.93 -5.62
N LEU A 131 13.49 13.70 -4.31
CA LEU A 131 14.01 12.49 -3.68
C LEU A 131 12.80 11.71 -3.15
N LEU A 132 12.25 10.86 -3.98
CA LEU A 132 11.11 10.01 -3.68
C LEU A 132 11.52 8.55 -3.71
N SER A 133 11.22 7.82 -2.64
CA SER A 133 11.28 6.36 -2.62
C SER A 133 9.88 5.78 -2.48
N ALA A 134 9.46 4.93 -3.41
CA ALA A 134 8.12 4.35 -3.44
C ALA A 134 8.17 2.84 -3.63
N GLY A 135 7.22 2.12 -3.04
CA GLY A 135 7.22 0.66 -3.08
C GLY A 135 6.20 0.00 -2.18
N VAL A 136 6.54 -1.21 -1.76
CA VAL A 136 5.66 -2.14 -1.05
C VAL A 136 6.36 -2.67 0.20
N PHE A 137 5.66 -2.69 1.33
CA PHE A 137 5.97 -3.52 2.49
C PHE A 137 5.03 -4.73 2.51
N SER A 138 5.57 -5.92 2.72
CA SER A 138 4.74 -7.12 2.89
C SER A 138 4.20 -7.25 4.31
N PHE A 139 3.21 -8.13 4.48
CA PHE A 139 2.66 -8.49 5.78
C PHE A 139 3.74 -9.08 6.70
N GLU A 140 4.65 -9.87 6.14
CA GLU A 140 5.70 -10.57 6.87
C GLU A 140 6.88 -9.68 7.28
N MET A 141 6.94 -8.41 6.89
CA MET A 141 7.95 -7.48 7.42
C MET A 141 7.92 -7.41 8.96
N LEU A 142 6.76 -7.67 9.56
CA LEU A 142 6.60 -7.74 11.02
C LEU A 142 7.46 -8.84 11.66
N ASN A 143 7.76 -9.93 10.95
CA ASN A 143 8.54 -11.06 11.47
C ASN A 143 9.98 -10.68 11.86
N PHE A 144 10.50 -9.60 11.29
CA PHE A 144 11.77 -9.05 11.75
C PHE A 144 11.67 -8.48 13.17
N PHE A 145 10.54 -7.88 13.53
CA PHE A 145 10.37 -7.19 14.81
C PHE A 145 9.77 -8.07 15.91
N GLU A 146 8.89 -8.99 15.53
CA GLU A 146 8.17 -9.87 16.44
C GLU A 146 8.62 -11.32 16.27
N ASP A 147 8.40 -12.13 17.31
CA ASP A 147 8.72 -13.56 17.29
C ASP A 147 7.49 -14.35 16.81
N LEU A 148 7.42 -14.55 15.51
CA LEU A 148 6.31 -15.19 14.82
C LEU A 148 6.77 -16.48 14.12
N PRO A 149 5.88 -17.47 13.93
CA PRO A 149 6.21 -18.71 13.22
C PRO A 149 6.70 -18.46 11.80
N HIS A 150 7.65 -19.25 11.33
CA HIS A 150 8.06 -19.25 9.94
C HIS A 150 7.00 -19.93 9.07
N LEU A 151 6.60 -19.26 8.01
CA LEU A 151 5.60 -19.76 7.07
C LEU A 151 6.26 -20.20 5.76
N LYS A 152 5.61 -21.14 5.09
CA LYS A 152 5.99 -21.55 3.73
C LYS A 152 5.79 -20.39 2.75
N ALA A 153 6.67 -20.33 1.73
CA ALA A 153 6.48 -19.44 0.60
C ALA A 153 5.19 -19.76 -0.15
N GLN A 154 4.55 -18.75 -0.70
CA GLN A 154 3.35 -18.85 -1.54
C GLN A 154 3.56 -18.23 -2.91
N ASP A 155 2.49 -18.30 -3.72
CA ASP A 155 2.44 -17.67 -5.04
C ASP A 155 2.56 -16.14 -4.99
N ASN A 156 2.10 -15.50 -3.92
CA ASN A 156 2.43 -14.09 -3.64
C ASN A 156 3.81 -14.02 -2.98
N THR A 157 4.83 -14.11 -3.81
CA THR A 157 6.25 -14.13 -3.39
C THR A 157 6.82 -12.73 -3.17
N ALA A 158 6.02 -11.78 -2.73
CA ALA A 158 6.52 -10.44 -2.43
C ALA A 158 7.63 -10.50 -1.37
N HIS A 159 8.70 -9.74 -1.60
CA HIS A 159 9.76 -9.54 -0.63
C HIS A 159 9.23 -8.87 0.65
N ASP A 160 9.93 -8.96 1.77
CA ASP A 160 9.50 -8.30 3.01
C ASP A 160 9.32 -6.78 2.82
N PHE A 161 10.20 -6.16 2.02
CA PHE A 161 9.86 -4.93 1.30
C PHE A 161 10.59 -4.85 -0.04
N ILE A 162 10.02 -4.06 -0.96
CA ILE A 162 10.64 -3.63 -2.20
C ILE A 162 10.34 -2.16 -2.43
N PHE A 163 11.40 -1.36 -2.61
CA PHE A 163 11.29 0.08 -2.87
C PHE A 163 12.18 0.51 -4.03
N TYR A 164 11.71 1.49 -4.76
CA TYR A 164 12.44 2.12 -5.86
C TYR A 164 12.71 3.58 -5.52
N LEU A 165 13.91 4.07 -5.83
CA LEU A 165 14.23 5.47 -5.75
C LEU A 165 14.08 6.09 -7.12
N ALA A 166 13.26 7.13 -7.24
CA ALA A 166 13.00 7.79 -8.50
C ALA A 166 14.24 8.54 -9.03
N GLN A 167 14.56 8.35 -10.31
CA GLN A 167 15.38 9.29 -11.08
C GLN A 167 14.49 10.34 -11.72
N ASN A 168 13.44 9.91 -12.42
CA ASN A 168 12.49 10.78 -13.10
C ASN A 168 11.06 10.48 -12.59
N LEU A 169 10.39 11.54 -12.16
CA LEU A 169 9.05 11.49 -11.61
C LEU A 169 8.17 12.54 -12.29
N ILE A 170 6.95 12.18 -12.65
CA ILE A 170 5.92 13.10 -13.13
C ILE A 170 4.84 13.21 -12.05
N ILE A 171 4.51 14.45 -11.70
CA ILE A 171 3.44 14.78 -10.75
C ILE A 171 2.34 15.50 -11.52
N ILE A 172 1.13 15.04 -11.42
CA ILE A 172 -0.05 15.66 -12.05
C ILE A 172 -1.02 16.04 -10.94
N ASP A 173 -1.39 17.31 -10.89
CA ASP A 173 -2.47 17.80 -10.05
C ASP A 173 -3.70 18.05 -10.93
N HIS A 174 -4.72 17.21 -10.75
CA HIS A 174 -5.94 17.26 -11.58
C HIS A 174 -6.90 18.37 -11.16
N LYS A 175 -6.82 18.83 -9.89
CA LYS A 175 -7.62 19.96 -9.41
C LYS A 175 -7.06 21.28 -9.95
N GLU A 176 -5.75 21.46 -9.85
CA GLU A 176 -5.05 22.67 -10.35
C GLU A 176 -4.76 22.62 -11.86
N LYS A 177 -5.06 21.50 -12.53
CA LYS A 177 -4.74 21.25 -13.95
C LYS A 177 -3.30 21.59 -14.30
N SER A 178 -2.38 21.12 -13.46
CA SER A 178 -0.94 21.35 -13.59
C SER A 178 -0.16 20.04 -13.61
N ALA A 179 1.05 20.08 -14.18
CA ALA A 179 1.97 18.97 -14.12
C ALA A 179 3.42 19.46 -13.98
N GLU A 180 4.21 18.68 -13.24
CA GLU A 180 5.64 18.91 -13.05
C GLU A 180 6.40 17.61 -13.32
N ILE A 181 7.58 17.73 -13.91
CA ILE A 181 8.51 16.64 -14.17
C ILE A 181 9.77 16.91 -13.36
N LEU A 182 10.12 15.95 -12.49
CA LEU A 182 11.22 16.08 -11.55
C LEU A 182 12.33 15.11 -11.90
N GLY A 183 13.59 15.58 -11.82
CA GLY A 183 14.78 14.76 -11.99
C GLY A 183 15.70 14.82 -10.77
N ALA A 184 16.13 13.66 -10.28
CA ALA A 184 17.10 13.52 -9.21
C ALA A 184 18.50 13.25 -9.79
N CYS A 185 19.39 14.24 -9.71
CA CYS A 185 20.77 14.11 -10.18
C CYS A 185 21.72 13.98 -8.98
N PHE A 186 22.39 12.84 -8.84
CA PHE A 186 23.29 12.55 -7.72
C PHE A 186 24.75 12.89 -8.03
N ASP A 187 25.11 13.02 -9.31
CA ASP A 187 26.44 13.44 -9.77
C ASP A 187 26.28 14.40 -10.95
N GLU A 188 26.99 15.53 -10.91
CA GLU A 188 26.87 16.60 -11.93
C GLU A 188 27.18 16.13 -13.35
N ARG A 189 27.99 15.07 -13.50
CA ARG A 189 28.27 14.45 -14.81
C ARG A 189 27.02 14.00 -15.56
N PHE A 190 25.95 13.63 -14.82
CA PHE A 190 24.69 13.18 -15.41
C PHE A 190 23.64 14.28 -15.55
N LYS A 191 23.96 15.53 -15.17
CA LYS A 191 23.00 16.63 -15.15
C LYS A 191 22.40 16.92 -16.53
N THR A 192 23.24 16.95 -17.57
CA THR A 192 22.78 17.22 -18.94
C THR A 192 21.94 16.09 -19.49
N GLU A 193 22.32 14.82 -19.23
CA GLU A 193 21.57 13.65 -19.63
C GLU A 193 20.18 13.64 -18.98
N ILE A 194 20.10 13.86 -17.66
CA ILE A 194 18.82 13.89 -16.94
C ILE A 194 17.97 15.07 -17.40
N ALA A 195 18.57 16.25 -17.67
CA ALA A 195 17.82 17.38 -18.21
C ALA A 195 17.20 17.06 -19.57
N GLN A 196 17.92 16.34 -20.44
CA GLN A 196 17.38 15.87 -21.73
C GLN A 196 16.24 14.86 -21.51
N GLU A 197 16.40 13.89 -20.57
CA GLU A 197 15.33 12.94 -20.23
C GLU A 197 14.04 13.68 -19.79
N LEU A 198 14.15 14.76 -19.02
CA LEU A 198 12.97 15.54 -18.62
C LEU A 198 12.30 16.25 -19.81
N GLN A 199 13.07 16.75 -20.77
CA GLN A 199 12.53 17.34 -21.99
C GLN A 199 11.83 16.27 -22.85
N ASP A 200 12.43 15.11 -23.01
CA ASP A 200 11.83 13.99 -23.74
C ASP A 200 10.50 13.53 -23.11
N LEU A 201 10.45 13.43 -21.78
CA LEU A 201 9.22 13.15 -21.04
C LEU A 201 8.15 14.25 -21.24
N LYS A 202 8.57 15.52 -21.30
CA LYS A 202 7.66 16.64 -21.55
C LYS A 202 7.08 16.60 -22.96
N GLU A 203 7.88 16.29 -23.97
CA GLU A 203 7.40 16.13 -25.35
C GLU A 203 6.49 14.90 -25.48
N LEU A 204 6.84 13.77 -24.84
CA LEU A 204 5.98 12.60 -24.78
C LEU A 204 4.64 12.94 -24.12
N ALA A 205 4.63 13.66 -22.99
CA ALA A 205 3.41 14.10 -22.32
C ALA A 205 2.51 14.96 -23.22
N LYS A 206 3.11 15.88 -24.02
CA LYS A 206 2.38 16.68 -25.01
C LYS A 206 1.75 15.84 -26.13
N SER A 207 2.33 14.70 -26.46
CA SER A 207 1.85 13.81 -27.53
C SER A 207 0.60 13.03 -27.15
N ILE A 208 0.30 12.86 -25.86
CA ILE A 208 -0.84 12.12 -25.37
C ILE A 208 -2.13 12.93 -25.57
N LYS A 209 -2.97 12.49 -26.51
CA LYS A 209 -4.22 13.19 -26.91
C LYS A 209 -5.50 12.45 -26.58
N SER A 210 -5.40 11.16 -26.22
CA SER A 210 -6.54 10.30 -25.92
C SER A 210 -6.27 9.44 -24.70
N ASP A 211 -7.33 8.90 -24.12
CA ASP A 211 -7.23 7.98 -23.00
C ASP A 211 -6.66 6.63 -23.42
N PHE A 212 -6.28 5.85 -22.42
CA PHE A 212 -5.77 4.49 -22.57
C PHE A 212 -6.80 3.57 -23.22
N ILE A 213 -6.36 2.79 -24.20
CA ILE A 213 -7.19 1.79 -24.86
C ILE A 213 -6.84 0.41 -24.32
N PRO A 214 -7.74 -0.24 -23.55
CA PRO A 214 -7.44 -1.53 -22.94
C PRO A 214 -7.29 -2.63 -24.00
N LYS A 215 -6.23 -3.44 -23.83
CA LYS A 215 -5.95 -4.61 -24.68
C LYS A 215 -6.75 -5.81 -24.18
N LYS A 216 -7.05 -6.72 -25.08
CA LYS A 216 -7.64 -8.01 -24.79
C LYS A 216 -6.73 -9.12 -25.31
N SER A 217 -6.65 -10.21 -24.53
CA SER A 217 -5.83 -11.38 -24.86
C SER A 217 -6.66 -12.65 -24.69
N LYS A 218 -6.26 -13.70 -25.41
CA LYS A 218 -6.87 -15.03 -25.23
C LYS A 218 -6.32 -15.63 -23.94
N GLN A 219 -7.08 -15.50 -22.87
CA GLN A 219 -6.74 -16.01 -21.54
C GLN A 219 -7.92 -16.72 -20.88
N SER A 220 -7.62 -17.63 -19.94
CA SER A 220 -8.63 -18.35 -19.19
C SER A 220 -9.45 -17.40 -18.28
N ARG A 221 -10.75 -17.67 -18.19
CA ARG A 221 -11.68 -16.98 -17.26
C ARG A 221 -11.92 -17.76 -15.98
N GLU A 222 -11.32 -18.94 -15.85
CA GLU A 222 -11.49 -19.80 -14.68
C GLU A 222 -10.83 -19.19 -13.45
N VAL A 223 -11.48 -19.39 -12.31
CA VAL A 223 -11.00 -18.95 -11.00
C VAL A 223 -10.89 -20.16 -10.10
N SER A 224 -9.70 -20.41 -9.59
CA SER A 224 -9.47 -21.39 -8.54
C SER A 224 -9.24 -20.71 -7.19
N VAL A 225 -9.38 -21.44 -6.10
CA VAL A 225 -9.25 -20.90 -4.74
C VAL A 225 -8.26 -21.72 -3.93
N SER A 226 -7.54 -21.07 -3.01
CA SER A 226 -6.58 -21.74 -2.12
C SER A 226 -7.27 -22.60 -1.05
N CYS A 227 -8.52 -22.30 -0.76
CA CYS A 227 -9.30 -22.90 0.32
C CYS A 227 -10.78 -22.85 -0.08
N SER A 228 -11.45 -24.00 -0.11
CA SER A 228 -12.89 -24.11 -0.38
C SER A 228 -13.72 -23.40 0.70
N ASP A 229 -15.00 -23.17 0.44
CA ASP A 229 -15.89 -22.55 1.43
C ASP A 229 -15.97 -23.39 2.69
N SER A 230 -16.19 -24.71 2.56
CA SER A 230 -16.29 -25.64 3.69
C SER A 230 -14.99 -25.66 4.53
N GLU A 231 -13.82 -25.57 3.91
CA GLU A 231 -12.55 -25.46 4.63
C GLU A 231 -12.39 -24.10 5.32
N PHE A 232 -12.81 -23.01 4.66
CA PHE A 232 -12.79 -21.67 5.24
C PHE A 232 -13.74 -21.57 6.44
N GLU A 233 -14.95 -22.11 6.33
CA GLU A 233 -15.94 -22.19 7.41
C GLU A 233 -15.41 -22.94 8.64
N LYS A 234 -14.71 -24.05 8.44
CA LYS A 234 -14.04 -24.79 9.53
C LYS A 234 -12.98 -23.93 10.23
N LYS A 235 -12.21 -23.16 9.48
CA LYS A 235 -11.22 -22.23 10.04
C LYS A 235 -11.90 -21.10 10.83
N VAL A 236 -13.04 -20.59 10.38
CA VAL A 236 -13.85 -19.62 11.12
C VAL A 236 -14.29 -20.20 12.45
N LEU A 237 -14.86 -21.42 12.46
CA LEU A 237 -15.27 -22.09 13.69
C LEU A 237 -14.09 -22.31 14.66
N SER A 238 -12.92 -22.73 14.13
CA SER A 238 -11.71 -22.88 14.95
C SER A 238 -11.29 -21.58 15.61
N LEU A 239 -11.40 -20.45 14.88
CA LEU A 239 -11.06 -19.14 15.41
C LEU A 239 -12.06 -18.65 16.46
N GLN A 240 -13.35 -18.95 16.29
CA GLN A 240 -14.39 -18.67 17.30
C GLN A 240 -14.13 -19.39 18.61
N GLU A 241 -13.59 -20.61 18.59
CA GLU A 241 -13.19 -21.32 19.81
C GLU A 241 -12.05 -20.59 20.55
N GLU A 242 -11.06 -20.02 19.82
CA GLU A 242 -10.00 -19.22 20.44
C GLU A 242 -10.54 -17.90 21.02
N ILE A 243 -11.53 -17.30 20.36
CA ILE A 243 -12.25 -16.11 20.88
C ILE A 243 -13.00 -16.47 22.18
N LYS A 244 -13.70 -17.62 22.24
CA LYS A 244 -14.39 -18.09 23.45
C LYS A 244 -13.44 -18.35 24.62
N LYS A 245 -12.22 -18.80 24.35
CA LYS A 245 -11.16 -18.97 25.35
C LYS A 245 -10.59 -17.63 25.85
N GLY A 246 -10.89 -16.52 25.20
CA GLY A 246 -10.40 -15.19 25.56
C GLY A 246 -9.00 -14.87 25.03
N GLU A 247 -8.47 -15.66 24.10
CA GLU A 247 -7.13 -15.42 23.51
C GLU A 247 -7.10 -14.17 22.62
N ILE A 248 -8.21 -13.90 21.92
CA ILE A 248 -8.40 -12.75 21.04
C ILE A 248 -9.84 -12.27 21.07
N PHE A 249 -10.08 -11.03 20.63
CA PHE A 249 -11.42 -10.49 20.39
C PHE A 249 -11.84 -10.66 18.94
N GLN A 250 -10.89 -10.52 18.01
CA GLN A 250 -11.10 -10.58 16.56
C GLN A 250 -9.82 -11.02 15.87
N ALA A 251 -9.97 -11.74 14.74
CA ALA A 251 -8.89 -11.89 13.76
C ALA A 251 -9.44 -11.91 12.33
N VAL A 252 -8.62 -11.49 11.37
CA VAL A 252 -8.99 -11.45 9.95
C VAL A 252 -8.42 -12.66 9.24
N LEU A 253 -9.27 -13.63 8.91
CA LEU A 253 -8.91 -14.76 8.06
C LEU A 253 -9.02 -14.40 6.58
N SER A 254 -8.10 -14.90 5.78
CA SER A 254 -8.11 -14.68 4.34
C SER A 254 -7.88 -15.94 3.53
N ARG A 255 -8.21 -15.85 2.24
CA ARG A 255 -7.88 -16.86 1.23
C ARG A 255 -7.58 -16.21 -0.10
N SER A 256 -6.89 -16.94 -0.97
CA SER A 256 -6.46 -16.48 -2.29
C SER A 256 -7.35 -17.06 -3.39
N PHE A 257 -7.61 -16.23 -4.39
CA PHE A 257 -8.25 -16.56 -5.65
C PHE A 257 -7.21 -16.43 -6.76
N TYR A 258 -7.15 -17.40 -7.64
CA TYR A 258 -6.16 -17.50 -8.70
C TYR A 258 -6.82 -17.49 -10.05
N MET A 259 -6.24 -16.76 -10.98
CA MET A 259 -6.66 -16.79 -12.38
C MET A 259 -5.49 -16.36 -13.30
N GLU A 260 -5.65 -16.55 -14.59
CA GLU A 260 -4.69 -16.05 -15.57
C GLU A 260 -4.89 -14.53 -15.78
N CYS A 261 -3.79 -13.80 -15.90
CA CYS A 261 -3.80 -12.36 -16.18
C CYS A 261 -2.62 -12.00 -17.09
N LEU A 262 -2.90 -11.84 -18.37
CA LEU A 262 -1.91 -11.46 -19.40
C LEU A 262 -1.79 -9.94 -19.55
N GLU A 263 -2.90 -9.22 -19.31
CA GLU A 263 -3.01 -7.79 -19.56
C GLU A 263 -3.23 -7.01 -18.25
N GLY A 264 -2.18 -6.95 -17.42
CA GLY A 264 -2.27 -6.34 -16.08
C GLY A 264 -2.68 -4.86 -16.12
N LEU A 265 -2.13 -4.06 -17.05
CA LEU A 265 -2.46 -2.64 -17.16
C LEU A 265 -3.92 -2.43 -17.61
N SER A 266 -4.41 -3.26 -18.53
CA SER A 266 -5.82 -3.24 -18.95
C SER A 266 -6.76 -3.68 -17.83
N ALA A 267 -6.37 -4.67 -17.02
CA ALA A 267 -7.11 -5.05 -15.82
C ALA A 267 -7.17 -3.92 -14.79
N TYR A 268 -6.05 -3.23 -14.56
CA TYR A 268 -6.02 -2.03 -13.72
C TYR A 268 -6.95 -0.92 -14.24
N TYR A 269 -6.98 -0.68 -15.55
CA TYR A 269 -7.92 0.27 -16.16
C TYR A 269 -9.38 -0.08 -15.86
N HIS A 270 -9.76 -1.35 -16.04
CA HIS A 270 -11.12 -1.80 -15.74
C HIS A 270 -11.45 -1.71 -14.25
N LEU A 271 -10.48 -2.00 -13.37
CA LEU A 271 -10.64 -1.84 -11.93
C LEU A 271 -10.85 -0.35 -11.56
N LYS A 272 -10.06 0.55 -12.13
CA LYS A 272 -10.16 2.01 -11.93
C LYS A 272 -11.56 2.53 -12.30
N LEU A 273 -12.14 2.05 -13.37
CA LEU A 273 -13.50 2.45 -13.81
C LEU A 273 -14.60 1.90 -12.90
N SER A 274 -14.45 0.65 -12.45
CA SER A 274 -15.49 -0.03 -11.66
C SER A 274 -15.42 0.26 -10.17
N ASN A 275 -14.22 0.51 -9.64
CA ASN A 275 -13.96 0.67 -8.20
C ASN A 275 -12.93 1.78 -7.90
N PRO A 276 -13.19 3.04 -8.30
CA PRO A 276 -12.31 4.15 -7.98
C PRO A 276 -12.15 4.28 -6.46
N SER A 277 -10.91 4.44 -6.00
CA SER A 277 -10.56 4.46 -4.58
C SER A 277 -9.55 5.56 -4.29
N PRO A 278 -9.43 6.01 -3.02
CA PRO A 278 -8.47 7.05 -2.61
C PRO A 278 -7.02 6.70 -2.94
N TYR A 279 -6.69 5.41 -2.95
CA TYR A 279 -5.36 4.90 -3.26
C TYR A 279 -5.46 3.88 -4.38
N MET A 280 -5.09 4.30 -5.57
CA MET A 280 -4.96 3.43 -6.72
C MET A 280 -3.50 3.31 -7.10
N PHE A 281 -3.04 2.12 -7.41
CA PHE A 281 -1.64 1.87 -7.70
C PHE A 281 -1.44 0.78 -8.75
N TYR A 282 -0.41 0.98 -9.55
CA TYR A 282 0.15 -0.01 -10.47
C TYR A 282 1.67 0.04 -10.37
N ILE A 283 2.29 -1.08 -10.06
CA ILE A 283 3.74 -1.23 -9.90
C ILE A 283 4.21 -2.33 -10.83
N LYS A 284 5.16 -2.00 -11.70
CA LYS A 284 5.81 -2.95 -12.62
C LYS A 284 7.23 -3.20 -12.15
N ASP A 285 7.50 -4.42 -11.73
CA ASP A 285 8.85 -4.94 -11.47
C ASP A 285 9.32 -5.83 -12.61
N SER A 286 10.59 -6.29 -12.59
CA SER A 286 11.09 -7.33 -13.48
C SER A 286 10.36 -8.67 -13.28
N ASP A 287 9.95 -8.97 -12.04
CA ASP A 287 9.46 -10.29 -11.65
C ASP A 287 7.95 -10.33 -11.44
N PHE A 288 7.30 -9.19 -11.23
CA PHE A 288 5.87 -9.13 -10.93
C PHE A 288 5.21 -7.82 -11.37
N VAL A 289 3.90 -7.86 -11.42
CA VAL A 289 3.04 -6.69 -11.45
C VAL A 289 2.17 -6.70 -10.19
N LEU A 290 2.06 -5.57 -9.51
CA LEU A 290 1.12 -5.38 -8.40
C LEU A 290 0.23 -4.18 -8.71
N PHE A 291 -1.09 -4.41 -8.74
CA PHE A 291 -2.05 -3.32 -8.92
C PHE A 291 -3.24 -3.45 -7.96
N GLY A 292 -3.88 -2.32 -7.67
CA GLY A 292 -5.00 -2.33 -6.74
C GLY A 292 -5.71 -1.00 -6.62
N ALA A 293 -6.82 -1.04 -5.87
CA ALA A 293 -7.71 0.07 -5.56
C ALA A 293 -8.07 0.03 -4.07
N SER A 294 -7.14 0.49 -3.22
CA SER A 294 -7.32 0.43 -1.76
C SER A 294 -8.17 1.59 -1.26
N PRO A 295 -9.21 1.34 -0.47
CA PRO A 295 -9.99 2.38 0.18
C PRO A 295 -9.35 2.92 1.46
N GLU A 296 -8.32 2.24 2.00
CA GLU A 296 -7.87 2.43 3.38
C GLU A 296 -6.41 2.87 3.47
N SER A 297 -6.17 4.00 4.17
CA SER A 297 -4.84 4.46 4.51
C SER A 297 -4.19 3.55 5.54
N ALA A 298 -2.92 3.18 5.34
CA ALA A 298 -2.12 2.48 6.35
C ALA A 298 -1.49 3.46 7.33
N LEU A 299 -0.80 4.46 6.82
CA LEU A 299 -0.19 5.55 7.59
C LEU A 299 -0.04 6.76 6.70
N LYS A 300 -0.44 7.92 7.22
CA LYS A 300 -0.06 9.22 6.68
C LYS A 300 0.76 9.97 7.72
N TYR A 301 1.97 10.36 7.37
CA TYR A 301 2.84 11.15 8.23
C TYR A 301 3.31 12.40 7.51
N ASN A 302 3.11 13.54 8.15
CA ASN A 302 3.59 14.83 7.68
C ASN A 302 4.78 15.28 8.54
N ALA A 303 5.96 15.31 7.94
CA ALA A 303 7.19 15.67 8.64
C ALA A 303 7.25 17.15 9.06
N LEU A 304 6.57 18.06 8.31
CA LEU A 304 6.57 19.50 8.62
C LEU A 304 5.76 19.79 9.90
N THR A 305 4.66 19.09 10.10
CA THR A 305 3.81 19.23 11.30
C THR A 305 4.13 18.17 12.37
N ASN A 306 5.01 17.22 12.07
CA ASN A 306 5.35 16.08 12.91
C ASN A 306 4.12 15.25 13.35
N THR A 307 3.12 15.13 12.47
CA THR A 307 1.86 14.45 12.74
C THR A 307 1.71 13.16 11.94
N ALA A 308 1.35 12.09 12.65
CA ALA A 308 0.95 10.80 12.07
C ALA A 308 -0.57 10.63 12.17
N GLU A 309 -1.17 10.06 11.15
CA GLU A 309 -2.62 9.85 11.04
C GLU A 309 -2.91 8.42 10.60
N ILE A 310 -3.93 7.83 11.23
CA ILE A 310 -4.50 6.55 10.86
C ILE A 310 -6.01 6.72 10.74
N TYR A 311 -6.60 6.02 9.78
CA TYR A 311 -8.03 6.08 9.51
C TYR A 311 -8.66 4.68 9.67
N PRO A 312 -9.01 4.24 10.89
CA PRO A 312 -9.78 3.03 11.07
C PRO A 312 -11.10 3.10 10.30
N ILE A 313 -11.36 2.08 9.51
CA ILE A 313 -12.59 1.94 8.73
C ILE A 313 -13.22 0.61 9.09
N ALA A 314 -14.46 0.64 9.56
CA ALA A 314 -15.26 -0.56 9.82
C ALA A 314 -16.74 -0.24 9.65
N GLY A 315 -17.54 -1.29 9.59
CA GLY A 315 -18.97 -1.14 9.33
C GLY A 315 -19.27 -0.79 7.86
N THR A 316 -20.23 -1.46 7.29
CA THR A 316 -20.58 -1.26 5.87
C THR A 316 -22.08 -1.31 5.67
N ARG A 317 -22.62 -0.37 4.90
CA ARG A 317 -23.96 -0.41 4.32
C ARG A 317 -23.88 -0.10 2.84
N LEU A 318 -24.81 -0.66 2.08
CA LEU A 318 -25.00 -0.26 0.67
C LEU A 318 -25.52 1.16 0.62
N ARG A 319 -25.18 1.87 -0.44
CA ARG A 319 -25.81 3.16 -0.76
C ARG A 319 -27.29 2.94 -1.07
N GLY A 320 -28.12 3.85 -0.60
CA GLY A 320 -29.52 3.90 -1.00
C GLY A 320 -29.66 4.26 -2.47
N LYS A 321 -30.13 3.32 -3.30
CA LYS A 321 -30.29 3.52 -4.75
C LYS A 321 -31.69 3.15 -5.19
N ASP A 322 -32.20 3.90 -6.18
CA ASP A 322 -33.43 3.59 -6.88
C ASP A 322 -33.28 2.38 -7.83
N LYS A 323 -34.38 1.98 -8.49
CA LYS A 323 -34.37 0.88 -9.47
C LYS A 323 -33.50 1.14 -10.70
N GLN A 324 -33.20 2.40 -10.98
CA GLN A 324 -32.33 2.85 -12.07
C GLN A 324 -30.85 2.91 -11.67
N GLY A 325 -30.53 2.74 -10.37
CA GLY A 325 -29.17 2.77 -9.83
C GLY A 325 -28.69 4.17 -9.40
N ASN A 326 -29.56 5.19 -9.45
CA ASN A 326 -29.26 6.53 -8.95
C ASN A 326 -29.40 6.59 -7.43
N ILE A 327 -28.75 7.56 -6.79
CA ILE A 327 -28.91 7.75 -5.35
C ILE A 327 -30.31 8.25 -5.04
N ASP A 328 -31.03 7.46 -4.24
CA ASP A 328 -32.25 7.86 -3.54
C ASP A 328 -31.85 8.44 -2.19
N TYR A 329 -31.97 9.75 -2.03
CA TYR A 329 -31.48 10.48 -0.86
C TYR A 329 -32.17 10.06 0.45
N ASP A 330 -33.47 9.70 0.40
CA ASP A 330 -34.22 9.28 1.58
C ASP A 330 -33.76 7.88 2.02
N LEU A 331 -33.65 6.96 1.08
CA LEU A 331 -33.12 5.62 1.32
C LEU A 331 -31.66 5.66 1.77
N ASP A 332 -30.83 6.51 1.13
CA ASP A 332 -29.40 6.66 1.48
C ASP A 332 -29.23 7.23 2.91
N SER A 333 -30.06 8.20 3.29
CA SER A 333 -30.08 8.75 4.66
C SER A 333 -30.54 7.72 5.68
N LYS A 334 -31.50 6.86 5.33
CA LYS A 334 -31.90 5.74 6.19
C LYS A 334 -30.77 4.74 6.37
N MET A 335 -30.06 4.35 5.30
CA MET A 335 -28.91 3.45 5.39
C MET A 335 -27.78 4.04 6.24
N GLU A 336 -27.54 5.34 6.13
CA GLU A 336 -26.59 6.07 6.99
C GLU A 336 -27.00 6.04 8.45
N PHE A 337 -28.26 6.33 8.74
CA PHE A 337 -28.81 6.29 10.10
C PHE A 337 -28.69 4.88 10.69
N ASP A 338 -29.09 3.86 9.93
CA ASP A 338 -29.00 2.46 10.35
C ASP A 338 -27.55 2.06 10.66
N LEU A 339 -26.57 2.47 9.83
CA LEU A 339 -25.15 2.22 10.08
C LEU A 339 -24.65 2.92 11.35
N GLN A 340 -25.03 4.18 11.55
CA GLN A 340 -24.61 4.95 12.72
C GLN A 340 -25.19 4.43 14.04
N HIS A 341 -26.32 3.73 14.01
CA HIS A 341 -27.02 3.23 15.18
C HIS A 341 -26.90 1.73 15.39
N ASP A 342 -26.26 1.01 14.46
CA ASP A 342 -25.98 -0.42 14.61
C ASP A 342 -24.97 -0.65 15.74
N TYR A 343 -25.41 -1.32 16.80
CA TYR A 343 -24.61 -1.55 18.00
C TYR A 343 -23.37 -2.39 17.71
N LYS A 344 -23.51 -3.45 16.88
CA LYS A 344 -22.42 -4.37 16.53
C LYS A 344 -21.34 -3.64 15.71
N GLU A 345 -21.73 -2.95 14.65
CA GLU A 345 -20.82 -2.22 13.78
C GLU A 345 -20.05 -1.12 14.56
N ARG A 346 -20.76 -0.43 15.47
CA ARG A 346 -20.15 0.58 16.35
C ARG A 346 -19.14 -0.03 17.32
N ALA A 347 -19.49 -1.16 17.96
CA ALA A 347 -18.61 -1.83 18.92
C ALA A 347 -17.33 -2.31 18.23
N GLU A 348 -17.44 -2.92 17.05
CA GLU A 348 -16.30 -3.33 16.23
C GLU A 348 -15.44 -2.12 15.83
N HIS A 349 -16.08 -1.05 15.36
CA HIS A 349 -15.36 0.16 14.97
C HIS A 349 -14.59 0.80 16.14
N ILE A 350 -15.22 0.93 17.34
CA ILE A 350 -14.56 1.47 18.52
C ILE A 350 -13.38 0.61 18.96
N MET A 351 -13.46 -0.72 18.85
CA MET A 351 -12.34 -1.61 19.12
C MET A 351 -11.16 -1.33 18.19
N LEU A 352 -11.40 -1.11 16.89
CA LEU A 352 -10.36 -0.76 15.92
C LEU A 352 -9.78 0.65 16.17
N VAL A 353 -10.60 1.60 16.59
CA VAL A 353 -10.13 2.93 17.00
C VAL A 353 -9.22 2.83 18.22
N ASP A 354 -9.57 2.02 19.21
CA ASP A 354 -8.74 1.80 20.40
C ASP A 354 -7.42 1.11 20.07
N LEU A 355 -7.44 0.14 19.16
CA LEU A 355 -6.22 -0.50 18.66
C LEU A 355 -5.32 0.52 17.96
N ALA A 356 -5.87 1.37 17.09
CA ALA A 356 -5.12 2.45 16.44
C ALA A 356 -4.55 3.46 17.46
N ARG A 357 -5.30 3.80 18.50
CA ARG A 357 -4.83 4.66 19.59
C ARG A 357 -3.69 4.02 20.38
N ASN A 358 -3.74 2.72 20.63
CA ASN A 358 -2.68 1.96 21.30
C ASN A 358 -1.40 1.92 20.45
N ASP A 359 -1.52 1.64 19.15
CA ASP A 359 -0.40 1.67 18.21
C ASP A 359 0.23 3.09 18.19
N MET A 360 -0.59 4.14 18.13
CA MET A 360 -0.16 5.54 18.18
C MET A 360 0.57 5.88 19.49
N ALA A 361 0.15 5.31 20.62
CA ALA A 361 0.73 5.59 21.94
C ALA A 361 2.22 5.23 22.02
N ARG A 362 2.67 4.22 21.28
CA ARG A 362 4.06 3.78 21.27
C ARG A 362 5.01 4.87 20.78
N VAL A 363 4.58 5.66 19.78
CA VAL A 363 5.42 6.64 19.07
C VAL A 363 5.05 8.10 19.31
N SER A 364 3.86 8.38 19.85
CA SER A 364 3.37 9.76 20.02
C SER A 364 3.47 10.27 21.47
N LYS A 365 3.72 11.57 21.60
CA LYS A 365 3.63 12.30 22.89
C LYS A 365 2.21 12.82 23.18
N LYS A 366 1.44 13.12 22.12
CA LYS A 366 0.04 13.51 22.16
C LYS A 366 -0.72 12.71 21.11
N ARG A 367 -1.92 12.28 21.44
CA ARG A 367 -2.82 11.59 20.52
C ARG A 367 -4.26 11.88 20.83
N TYR A 368 -5.07 11.95 19.80
CA TYR A 368 -6.52 12.18 19.91
C TYR A 368 -7.24 11.60 18.69
N CYS A 369 -8.54 11.44 18.83
CA CYS A 369 -9.43 11.14 17.73
C CYS A 369 -10.21 12.41 17.41
N ASP A 370 -9.98 13.05 16.27
CA ASP A 370 -10.64 14.30 15.88
C ASP A 370 -11.96 14.06 15.12
N LYS A 371 -12.10 12.88 14.52
CA LYS A 371 -13.33 12.43 13.85
C LYS A 371 -13.63 11.03 14.36
N LEU A 372 -14.75 10.86 15.03
CA LEU A 372 -15.18 9.58 15.56
C LEU A 372 -16.53 9.22 14.93
N LEU A 373 -16.63 7.99 14.38
CA LEU A 373 -17.86 7.43 13.82
C LEU A 373 -18.49 8.30 12.69
N LYS A 374 -17.67 9.00 11.91
CA LYS A 374 -18.16 9.67 10.70
C LYS A 374 -18.54 8.65 9.65
N VAL A 375 -19.61 8.89 8.90
CA VAL A 375 -19.95 8.09 7.72
C VAL A 375 -19.32 8.73 6.49
N ASP A 376 -18.45 7.97 5.81
CA ASP A 376 -17.93 8.32 4.50
C ASP A 376 -18.65 7.50 3.42
N LYS A 377 -19.18 8.20 2.41
CA LYS A 377 -20.04 7.65 1.36
C LYS A 377 -19.24 7.40 0.08
N TYR A 378 -19.07 6.13 -0.26
CA TYR A 378 -18.46 5.70 -1.52
C TYR A 378 -19.52 5.49 -2.61
N SER A 379 -19.12 5.00 -3.78
CA SER A 379 -20.01 4.80 -4.92
C SER A 379 -21.19 3.87 -4.66
N ASN A 380 -20.89 2.76 -3.97
CA ASN A 380 -21.83 1.65 -3.79
C ASN A 380 -22.06 1.32 -2.32
N VAL A 381 -21.18 1.79 -1.46
CA VAL A 381 -21.20 1.50 -0.01
C VAL A 381 -20.91 2.77 0.79
N MET A 382 -21.25 2.74 2.05
CA MET A 382 -20.82 3.71 3.05
C MET A 382 -20.18 2.99 4.21
N HIS A 383 -19.22 3.64 4.87
CA HIS A 383 -18.47 3.08 5.98
C HIS A 383 -18.42 4.02 7.17
N LEU A 384 -18.31 3.46 8.37
CA LEU A 384 -17.89 4.22 9.54
C LEU A 384 -16.39 4.46 9.46
N VAL A 385 -15.98 5.70 9.61
CA VAL A 385 -14.59 6.16 9.56
C VAL A 385 -14.28 6.99 10.80
N SER A 386 -13.13 6.75 11.38
CA SER A 386 -12.57 7.61 12.42
C SER A 386 -11.16 8.05 12.03
N ARG A 387 -10.69 9.16 12.58
CA ARG A 387 -9.33 9.66 12.36
C ARG A 387 -8.60 9.77 13.69
N VAL A 388 -7.56 8.95 13.86
CA VAL A 388 -6.65 9.00 15.00
C VAL A 388 -5.40 9.75 14.60
N VAL A 389 -5.06 10.80 15.33
CA VAL A 389 -3.93 11.69 15.06
C VAL A 389 -2.96 11.64 16.24
N GLY A 390 -1.67 11.63 15.94
CA GLY A 390 -0.62 11.68 16.95
C GLY A 390 0.53 12.60 16.56
N GLU A 391 1.00 13.41 17.52
CA GLU A 391 2.25 14.13 17.38
C GLU A 391 3.39 13.23 17.85
N LEU A 392 4.36 12.93 16.96
CA LEU A 392 5.42 12.00 17.29
C LEU A 392 6.36 12.53 18.39
N LYS A 393 6.91 11.60 19.19
CA LYS A 393 7.95 11.85 20.15
C LYS A 393 9.24 12.30 19.47
N LYS A 394 10.07 13.08 20.18
CA LYS A 394 11.37 13.53 19.67
C LYS A 394 12.24 12.32 19.28
N GLY A 395 12.83 12.37 18.10
CA GLY A 395 13.66 11.31 17.53
C GLY A 395 12.91 10.26 16.71
N CYS A 396 11.57 10.21 16.80
CA CYS A 396 10.77 9.36 15.93
C CYS A 396 10.60 9.99 14.54
N ASP A 397 10.52 9.14 13.53
CA ASP A 397 10.25 9.47 12.12
C ASP A 397 9.09 8.63 11.57
N SER A 398 8.78 8.80 10.29
CA SER A 398 7.72 8.05 9.60
C SER A 398 7.88 6.53 9.71
N LEU A 399 9.11 6.01 9.66
CA LEU A 399 9.36 4.57 9.72
C LEU A 399 9.24 4.01 11.15
N HIS A 400 9.48 4.82 12.19
CA HIS A 400 9.13 4.45 13.57
C HIS A 400 7.61 4.39 13.75
N ALA A 401 6.89 5.37 13.18
CA ALA A 401 5.44 5.35 13.16
C ALA A 401 4.94 4.12 12.40
N TYR A 402 5.43 3.87 11.19
CA TYR A 402 5.04 2.70 10.40
C TYR A 402 5.27 1.39 11.15
N ARG A 403 6.44 1.21 11.80
CA ARG A 403 6.73 0.04 12.64
C ARG A 403 5.69 -0.15 13.75
N SER A 404 5.20 0.92 14.35
CA SER A 404 4.18 0.85 15.41
C SER A 404 2.81 0.40 14.88
N PHE A 405 2.48 0.75 13.63
CA PHE A 405 1.15 0.53 13.03
C PHE A 405 1.06 -0.68 12.11
N MET A 406 2.20 -1.18 11.62
CA MET A 406 2.20 -2.37 10.75
C MET A 406 1.64 -3.56 11.52
N ASN A 407 1.06 -4.33 10.96
CA ASN A 407 -0.01 -4.72 10.14
C ASN A 407 -1.33 -4.16 10.71
N ALA A 408 -2.09 -3.47 9.91
CA ALA A 408 -3.30 -2.80 10.36
C ALA A 408 -4.26 -3.76 11.08
N GLY A 409 -4.96 -3.28 12.12
CA GLY A 409 -5.90 -4.07 12.89
C GLY A 409 -7.04 -4.65 12.04
N THR A 410 -7.44 -3.92 11.02
CA THR A 410 -8.43 -4.32 10.01
C THR A 410 -7.99 -5.50 9.14
N LEU A 411 -6.70 -5.87 9.16
CA LEU A 411 -6.10 -7.02 8.43
C LEU A 411 -5.44 -8.04 9.35
N SER A 412 -5.33 -7.75 10.64
CA SER A 412 -4.74 -8.64 11.64
C SER A 412 -5.77 -9.06 12.70
N GLY A 413 -6.01 -8.24 13.67
CA GLY A 413 -6.97 -8.46 14.74
C GLY A 413 -6.53 -7.87 16.08
N ALA A 414 -7.23 -8.22 17.13
CA ALA A 414 -7.00 -7.71 18.48
C ALA A 414 -7.08 -8.85 19.53
N PRO A 415 -6.07 -8.99 20.44
CA PRO A 415 -4.75 -8.35 20.42
C PRO A 415 -3.91 -8.75 19.21
N LYS A 416 -3.17 -7.77 18.63
CA LYS A 416 -2.55 -7.90 17.30
C LYS A 416 -1.66 -9.15 17.15
N ILE A 417 -0.70 -9.35 18.03
CA ILE A 417 0.29 -10.44 17.91
C ILE A 417 -0.35 -11.82 18.10
N SER A 418 -1.27 -11.96 19.06
CA SER A 418 -2.02 -13.20 19.27
C SER A 418 -2.87 -13.55 18.06
N ALA A 419 -3.57 -12.55 17.49
CA ALA A 419 -4.36 -12.74 16.28
C ALA A 419 -3.49 -13.18 15.09
N ILE A 420 -2.32 -12.55 14.87
CA ILE A 420 -1.42 -12.93 13.79
C ILE A 420 -0.86 -14.34 13.95
N ARG A 421 -0.56 -14.79 15.17
CA ARG A 421 -0.14 -16.17 15.42
C ARG A 421 -1.22 -17.19 15.02
N LEU A 422 -2.47 -16.93 15.38
CA LEU A 422 -3.61 -17.78 15.00
C LEU A 422 -3.85 -17.75 13.48
N ILE A 423 -3.78 -16.59 12.86
CA ILE A 423 -3.84 -16.44 11.40
C ILE A 423 -2.77 -17.30 10.72
N TYR A 424 -1.52 -17.24 11.19
CA TYR A 424 -0.41 -18.02 10.64
C TYR A 424 -0.64 -19.51 10.76
N GLN A 425 -1.19 -19.97 11.89
CA GLN A 425 -1.54 -21.38 12.10
C GLN A 425 -2.64 -21.84 11.14
N LEU A 426 -3.69 -21.02 10.95
CA LEU A 426 -4.86 -21.40 10.16
C LEU A 426 -4.65 -21.24 8.65
N GLU A 427 -3.95 -20.20 8.24
CA GLU A 427 -3.65 -19.97 6.81
C GLU A 427 -2.46 -20.83 6.36
N ASN A 428 -1.47 -21.07 7.24
CA ASN A 428 -0.27 -21.86 7.02
C ASN A 428 0.54 -21.43 5.78
N GLN A 429 0.54 -20.13 5.49
CA GLN A 429 1.16 -19.56 4.30
C GLN A 429 1.42 -18.05 4.47
N ARG A 430 2.44 -17.54 3.76
CA ARG A 430 2.73 -16.10 3.73
C ARG A 430 1.64 -15.36 2.97
N ARG A 431 1.30 -14.17 3.41
CA ARG A 431 0.38 -13.25 2.73
C ARG A 431 1.05 -12.41 1.65
N GLY A 432 2.38 -12.23 1.75
CA GLY A 432 3.14 -11.40 0.85
C GLY A 432 2.67 -9.94 0.87
N SER A 433 2.31 -9.39 -0.28
CA SER A 433 1.84 -8.00 -0.37
C SER A 433 0.49 -7.76 0.33
N TYR A 434 -0.40 -8.78 0.41
CA TYR A 434 -1.73 -8.62 1.00
C TYR A 434 -1.67 -8.31 2.49
N GLY A 435 -2.36 -7.24 2.91
CA GLY A 435 -2.35 -6.77 4.30
C GLY A 435 -1.06 -6.07 4.74
N GLY A 436 -0.08 -5.95 3.83
CA GLY A 436 1.04 -5.03 3.95
C GLY A 436 0.65 -3.62 3.53
N SER A 437 1.58 -2.83 2.98
CA SER A 437 1.26 -1.50 2.47
C SER A 437 1.99 -1.13 1.20
N VAL A 438 1.35 -0.30 0.38
CA VAL A 438 1.93 0.39 -0.78
C VAL A 438 2.01 1.87 -0.46
N GLY A 439 3.13 2.52 -0.77
CA GLY A 439 3.26 3.94 -0.53
C GLY A 439 4.62 4.52 -0.88
N TYR A 440 4.86 5.73 -0.39
CA TYR A 440 6.11 6.44 -0.66
C TYR A 440 6.63 7.21 0.57
N LEU A 441 7.94 7.48 0.53
CA LEU A 441 8.64 8.41 1.41
C LEU A 441 9.27 9.51 0.54
N ASN A 442 9.27 10.74 1.03
CA ASN A 442 9.87 11.88 0.35
C ASN A 442 11.08 12.46 1.10
N SER A 443 11.74 13.45 0.51
CA SER A 443 12.95 14.06 1.08
C SER A 443 12.75 14.80 2.40
N GLU A 444 11.54 15.16 2.76
CA GLU A 444 11.20 15.78 4.05
C GLU A 444 11.03 14.73 5.16
N GLY A 445 10.98 13.44 4.81
CA GLY A 445 10.66 12.35 5.71
C GLY A 445 9.17 12.09 5.86
N SER A 446 8.32 12.79 5.09
CA SER A 446 6.88 12.50 5.03
C SER A 446 6.63 11.17 4.34
N MET A 447 5.59 10.47 4.78
CA MET A 447 5.16 9.18 4.25
C MET A 447 3.65 9.21 4.00
N ASP A 448 3.22 8.64 2.88
CA ASP A 448 1.82 8.35 2.62
C ASP A 448 1.71 6.94 2.06
N SER A 449 0.85 6.12 2.65
CA SER A 449 0.70 4.71 2.31
C SER A 449 -0.71 4.21 2.55
N CYS A 450 -1.11 3.23 1.75
CA CYS A 450 -2.37 2.50 1.92
C CYS A 450 -2.12 1.05 2.31
N ILE A 451 -3.11 0.42 2.92
CA ILE A 451 -3.13 -1.01 3.16
C ILE A 451 -3.28 -1.72 1.80
N THR A 452 -2.46 -2.74 1.55
CA THR A 452 -2.54 -3.50 0.30
C THR A 452 -3.71 -4.49 0.37
N ILE A 453 -4.89 -3.99 0.04
CA ILE A 453 -6.15 -4.72 -0.12
C ILE A 453 -6.81 -4.35 -1.43
N ARG A 454 -7.81 -5.13 -1.86
CA ARG A 454 -8.42 -4.92 -3.19
C ARG A 454 -7.34 -4.82 -4.27
N SER A 455 -6.36 -5.74 -4.18
CA SER A 455 -5.16 -5.76 -5.00
C SER A 455 -4.91 -7.14 -5.60
N CYS A 456 -4.17 -7.14 -6.70
CA CYS A 456 -3.79 -8.31 -7.45
C CYS A 456 -2.26 -8.32 -7.61
N PHE A 457 -1.64 -9.42 -7.21
CA PHE A 457 -0.24 -9.70 -7.45
C PHE A 457 -0.14 -10.66 -8.64
N VAL A 458 0.56 -10.28 -9.71
CA VAL A 458 0.70 -11.07 -10.92
C VAL A 458 2.16 -11.45 -11.11
N LYS A 459 2.43 -12.75 -11.19
CA LYS A 459 3.74 -13.29 -11.52
C LYS A 459 3.58 -14.44 -12.50
N ASN A 460 4.40 -14.49 -13.53
CA ASN A 460 4.33 -15.51 -14.59
C ASN A 460 2.88 -15.66 -15.14
N ASN A 461 2.22 -14.55 -15.42
CA ASN A 461 0.83 -14.48 -15.89
C ASN A 461 -0.23 -15.04 -14.93
N ARG A 462 0.15 -15.45 -13.74
CA ARG A 462 -0.78 -15.91 -12.69
C ARG A 462 -1.10 -14.77 -11.72
N ALA A 463 -2.37 -14.40 -11.68
CA ALA A 463 -2.93 -13.44 -10.74
C ALA A 463 -3.25 -14.12 -9.41
N VAL A 464 -2.83 -13.49 -8.33
CA VAL A 464 -3.18 -13.84 -6.94
C VAL A 464 -3.97 -12.69 -6.36
N ILE A 465 -5.26 -12.91 -6.09
CA ILE A 465 -6.18 -11.98 -5.47
C ILE A 465 -6.48 -12.52 -4.08
N GLN A 466 -6.05 -11.82 -3.02
CA GLN A 466 -6.31 -12.26 -1.65
C GLN A 466 -7.38 -11.39 -1.01
N ALA A 467 -8.32 -12.02 -0.31
CA ALA A 467 -9.40 -11.34 0.40
C ALA A 467 -9.71 -12.05 1.72
N GLY A 468 -10.02 -11.25 2.74
CA GLY A 468 -10.31 -11.75 4.09
C GLY A 468 -11.57 -11.14 4.69
N ALA A 469 -12.04 -11.80 5.75
CA ALA A 469 -13.17 -11.38 6.58
C ALA A 469 -12.75 -11.30 8.05
N GLY A 470 -13.30 -10.33 8.77
CA GLY A 470 -13.08 -10.14 10.20
C GLY A 470 -13.94 -11.07 11.01
N ILE A 471 -13.32 -12.00 11.73
CA ILE A 471 -14.02 -13.03 12.50
C ILE A 471 -14.15 -12.59 13.95
N VAL A 472 -15.38 -12.51 14.42
CA VAL A 472 -15.78 -12.24 15.81
C VAL A 472 -16.61 -13.41 16.33
N LEU A 473 -16.98 -13.39 17.62
CA LEU A 473 -17.72 -14.46 18.26
C LEU A 473 -19.04 -14.80 17.54
N ASP A 474 -19.76 -13.77 17.09
CA ASP A 474 -21.08 -13.90 16.43
C ASP A 474 -20.98 -14.02 14.91
N SER A 475 -19.79 -14.23 14.34
CA SER A 475 -19.62 -14.43 12.90
C SER A 475 -20.34 -15.70 12.43
N VAL A 476 -21.03 -15.60 11.30
CA VAL A 476 -21.66 -16.73 10.63
C VAL A 476 -20.70 -17.24 9.55
N PRO A 477 -20.15 -18.48 9.67
CA PRO A 477 -19.08 -18.97 8.80
C PRO A 477 -19.35 -18.82 7.30
N GLN A 478 -20.57 -19.15 6.85
CA GLN A 478 -20.98 -18.99 5.45
C GLN A 478 -20.96 -17.55 4.98
N ASN A 479 -21.38 -16.60 5.83
CA ASN A 479 -21.37 -15.18 5.50
C ASN A 479 -19.95 -14.67 5.32
N GLU A 480 -19.03 -15.11 6.18
CA GLU A 480 -17.61 -14.73 6.10
C GLU A 480 -16.95 -15.29 4.82
N ALA A 481 -17.28 -16.54 4.44
CA ALA A 481 -16.85 -17.12 3.18
C ALA A 481 -17.41 -16.33 1.98
N ASN A 482 -18.67 -15.91 2.01
CA ASN A 482 -19.29 -15.06 0.98
C ASN A 482 -18.64 -13.69 0.91
N GLU A 483 -18.28 -13.10 2.04
CA GLU A 483 -17.61 -11.80 2.13
C GLU A 483 -16.25 -11.80 1.43
N THR A 484 -15.45 -12.87 1.61
CA THR A 484 -14.17 -12.98 0.89
C THR A 484 -14.36 -12.98 -0.62
N ARG A 485 -15.39 -13.67 -1.14
CA ARG A 485 -15.73 -13.67 -2.57
C ARG A 485 -16.15 -12.30 -3.05
N ALA A 486 -17.05 -11.65 -2.32
CA ALA A 486 -17.52 -10.31 -2.67
C ALA A 486 -16.38 -9.28 -2.73
N LYS A 487 -15.41 -9.38 -1.79
CA LYS A 487 -14.22 -8.53 -1.77
C LYS A 487 -13.25 -8.79 -2.93
N ALA A 488 -13.19 -10.01 -3.46
CA ALA A 488 -12.36 -10.35 -4.61
C ALA A 488 -13.00 -10.04 -5.96
N GLN A 489 -14.34 -9.95 -6.00
CA GLN A 489 -15.13 -9.92 -7.24
C GLN A 489 -14.76 -8.79 -8.20
N ALA A 490 -14.55 -7.58 -7.70
CA ALA A 490 -14.19 -6.43 -8.54
C ALA A 490 -12.89 -6.65 -9.34
N LEU A 491 -11.90 -7.30 -8.73
CA LEU A 491 -10.63 -7.66 -9.38
C LEU A 491 -10.82 -8.79 -10.39
N ILE A 492 -11.55 -9.83 -10.01
CA ILE A 492 -11.89 -10.95 -10.90
C ILE A 492 -12.58 -10.42 -12.16
N ASP A 493 -13.58 -9.55 -12.01
CA ASP A 493 -14.32 -8.97 -13.13
C ASP A 493 -13.45 -8.05 -13.98
N ALA A 494 -12.55 -7.28 -13.35
CA ALA A 494 -11.61 -6.43 -14.07
C ALA A 494 -10.66 -7.25 -14.97
N ILE A 495 -10.14 -8.36 -14.46
CA ILE A 495 -9.29 -9.26 -15.24
C ILE A 495 -10.10 -9.98 -16.33
N ARG A 496 -11.31 -10.46 -16.03
CA ARG A 496 -12.20 -11.10 -17.03
C ARG A 496 -12.53 -10.20 -18.22
N LYS A 497 -12.63 -8.88 -18.01
CA LYS A 497 -12.86 -7.90 -19.08
C LYS A 497 -11.70 -7.80 -20.08
N THR A 498 -10.51 -8.27 -19.72
CA THR A 498 -9.36 -8.34 -20.63
C THR A 498 -9.28 -9.63 -21.43
N SER A 499 -10.23 -10.56 -21.25
CA SER A 499 -10.33 -11.79 -22.04
C SER A 499 -11.11 -11.52 -23.32
N LEU A 500 -10.64 -12.16 -24.43
CA LEU A 500 -11.34 -12.18 -25.73
C LEU A 500 -12.63 -12.99 -25.65
#